data_e603dc4e1d158d604fc210f56cc8c6a9
#
_entry.id   e603dc4e1d158d604fc210f56cc8c6a9
#
_cell.length_a   1.000
_cell.length_b   1.000
_cell.length_c   1.000
_cell.angle_alpha   90.00
_cell.angle_beta   90.00
_cell.angle_gamma   90.00
#
_symmetry.space_group_name_H-M   'P 1'
#
loop_
_entity.id
_entity.type
_entity.pdbx_description
1 polymer ?
#
loop_
_entity_poly.entity_id
_entity_poly.type
_entity_poly.pdbx_seq_one_letter_code
_entity_poly.pdbx_strand_id
1 'polypeptide(L)'
;VSETAVLDLAITRADFADPADAAALVLVLDAYACDPMGGGEPLSADVRERLAPALAQVPGAFAFLARLGGEPVGLATCFMGFSTFAARPLVGIHDVSVIPGQRGKGIARALFAAIEDEARERGACKVTLEVLSGNHRAKELYASLGYGDFQLDPEAGTALFWQKRLT
;
A
#
# COMPACT_ATOMS: atom_id res chain seq x y z
N VAL A 1 9.88 36.41 -7.01
CA VAL A 1 9.00 35.85 -5.97
C VAL A 1 8.57 34.49 -6.49
N SER A 2 9.22 33.45 -5.99
CA SER A 2 8.92 32.08 -6.38
C SER A 2 7.68 31.64 -5.60
N GLU A 3 6.55 31.61 -6.28
CA GLU A 3 5.31 31.04 -5.77
C GLU A 3 5.55 29.53 -5.64
N THR A 4 5.78 29.07 -4.41
CA THR A 4 5.85 27.64 -4.10
C THR A 4 4.44 27.10 -4.35
N ALA A 5 4.24 26.48 -5.50
CA ALA A 5 3.00 25.78 -5.80
C ALA A 5 2.77 24.75 -4.69
N VAL A 6 1.78 25.01 -3.84
CA VAL A 6 1.27 24.01 -2.91
C VAL A 6 0.77 22.88 -3.79
N LEU A 7 1.48 21.76 -3.75
CA LEU A 7 1.04 20.56 -4.46
C LEU A 7 -0.35 20.21 -3.90
N ASP A 8 -1.35 20.27 -4.75
CA ASP A 8 -2.74 19.88 -4.42
C ASP A 8 -2.81 18.35 -4.32
N LEU A 9 -2.19 17.83 -3.25
CA LEU A 9 -2.15 16.41 -2.93
C LEU A 9 -3.31 16.07 -2.00
N ALA A 10 -4.22 15.25 -2.49
CA ALA A 10 -5.32 14.70 -1.70
C ALA A 10 -5.09 13.19 -1.47
N ILE A 11 -5.23 12.75 -0.22
CA ILE A 11 -5.28 11.33 0.16
C ILE A 11 -6.72 11.03 0.57
N THR A 12 -7.35 10.12 -0.15
CA THR A 12 -8.75 9.74 0.10
C THR A 12 -8.87 8.24 0.26
N ARG A 13 -9.78 7.79 1.14
CA ARG A 13 -10.15 6.39 1.18
C ARG A 13 -10.92 6.04 -0.09
N ALA A 14 -10.51 4.95 -0.76
CA ALA A 14 -11.17 4.50 -1.97
C ALA A 14 -12.52 3.85 -1.66
N ASP A 15 -13.53 4.20 -2.43
CA ASP A 15 -14.78 3.45 -2.52
C ASP A 15 -14.67 2.46 -3.68
N PHE A 16 -14.58 1.18 -3.38
CA PHE A 16 -14.47 0.12 -4.41
C PHE A 16 -15.72 0.01 -5.31
N ALA A 17 -16.85 0.59 -4.89
CA ALA A 17 -18.08 0.63 -5.67
C ALA A 17 -18.16 1.88 -6.57
N ASP A 18 -17.37 2.91 -6.31
CA ASP A 18 -17.28 4.09 -7.17
C ASP A 18 -16.44 3.79 -8.41
N PRO A 19 -16.97 3.98 -9.64
CA PRO A 19 -16.24 3.66 -10.87
C PRO A 19 -14.94 4.47 -11.06
N ALA A 20 -14.89 5.71 -10.57
CA ALA A 20 -13.71 6.55 -10.70
C ALA A 20 -12.59 6.09 -9.76
N ASP A 21 -12.93 5.69 -8.53
CA ASP A 21 -11.98 5.12 -7.58
C ASP A 21 -11.49 3.73 -8.04
N ALA A 22 -12.40 2.88 -8.53
CA ALA A 22 -12.05 1.58 -9.10
C ALA A 22 -11.08 1.72 -10.29
N ALA A 23 -11.34 2.64 -11.21
CA ALA A 23 -10.44 2.91 -12.34
C ALA A 23 -9.08 3.45 -11.88
N ALA A 24 -9.06 4.36 -10.91
CA ALA A 24 -7.83 4.93 -10.35
C ALA A 24 -6.98 3.86 -9.65
N LEU A 25 -7.61 2.96 -8.89
CA LEU A 25 -6.96 1.84 -8.22
C LEU A 25 -6.28 0.92 -9.24
N VAL A 26 -7.01 0.50 -10.27
CA VAL A 26 -6.49 -0.36 -11.33
C VAL A 26 -5.33 0.32 -12.07
N LEU A 27 -5.47 1.61 -12.41
CA LEU A 27 -4.44 2.37 -13.12
C LEU A 27 -3.11 2.40 -12.34
N VAL A 28 -3.16 2.74 -11.06
CA VAL A 28 -1.94 2.85 -10.25
C VAL A 28 -1.34 1.48 -9.97
N LEU A 29 -2.17 0.46 -9.71
CA LEU A 29 -1.68 -0.90 -9.48
C LEU A 29 -1.08 -1.52 -10.75
N ASP A 30 -1.66 -1.25 -11.92
CA ASP A 30 -1.12 -1.71 -13.20
C ASP A 30 0.25 -1.07 -13.51
N ALA A 31 0.39 0.22 -13.22
CA ALA A 31 1.68 0.90 -13.32
C ALA A 31 2.73 0.30 -12.37
N TYR A 32 2.32 -0.15 -11.18
CA TYR A 32 3.20 -0.87 -10.27
C TYR A 32 3.54 -2.27 -10.78
N ALA A 33 2.56 -3.01 -11.30
CA ALA A 33 2.78 -4.35 -11.88
C ALA A 33 3.83 -4.33 -13.00
N CYS A 34 3.85 -3.27 -13.81
CA CYS A 34 4.86 -3.06 -14.86
C CYS A 34 6.24 -2.66 -14.33
N ASP A 35 6.36 -2.23 -13.07
CA ASP A 35 7.65 -1.91 -12.46
C ASP A 35 8.43 -3.21 -12.17
N PRO A 36 9.78 -3.23 -12.32
CA PRO A 36 10.59 -4.40 -11.97
C PRO A 36 10.38 -4.92 -10.55
N MET A 37 10.02 -4.04 -9.61
CA MET A 37 9.69 -4.43 -8.24
C MET A 37 8.25 -4.96 -8.09
N GLY A 38 7.41 -4.81 -9.10
CA GLY A 38 6.03 -5.30 -9.14
C GLY A 38 5.83 -6.56 -10.00
N GLY A 39 6.87 -7.01 -10.69
CA GLY A 39 6.81 -8.20 -11.56
C GLY A 39 7.20 -7.94 -13.00
N GLY A 40 7.17 -6.70 -13.47
CA GLY A 40 7.63 -6.27 -14.81
C GLY A 40 6.60 -6.48 -15.93
N GLU A 41 5.38 -6.91 -15.60
CA GLU A 41 4.31 -7.16 -16.60
C GLU A 41 2.99 -6.52 -16.15
N PRO A 42 2.15 -6.05 -17.09
CA PRO A 42 0.86 -5.47 -16.75
C PRO A 42 -0.10 -6.52 -16.18
N LEU A 43 -1.06 -6.06 -15.41
CA LEU A 43 -2.18 -6.89 -14.95
C LEU A 43 -2.95 -7.45 -16.16
N SER A 44 -3.40 -8.70 -16.08
CA SER A 44 -4.27 -9.27 -17.11
C SER A 44 -5.60 -8.51 -17.19
N ALA A 45 -6.27 -8.57 -18.34
CA ALA A 45 -7.58 -7.95 -18.54
C ALA A 45 -8.61 -8.44 -17.51
N ASP A 46 -8.64 -9.74 -17.24
CA ASP A 46 -9.51 -10.36 -16.24
C ASP A 46 -9.27 -9.81 -14.83
N VAL A 47 -7.99 -9.64 -14.42
CA VAL A 47 -7.67 -9.06 -13.12
C VAL A 47 -8.11 -7.59 -13.04
N ARG A 48 -7.86 -6.80 -14.08
CA ARG A 48 -8.28 -5.38 -14.11
C ARG A 48 -9.79 -5.22 -13.98
N GLU A 49 -10.57 -6.09 -14.59
CA GLU A 49 -12.04 -6.05 -14.53
C GLU A 49 -12.56 -6.46 -13.14
N ARG A 50 -11.98 -7.50 -12.54
CA ARG A 50 -12.48 -8.10 -11.30
C ARG A 50 -11.95 -7.49 -10.02
N LEU A 51 -10.85 -6.72 -10.07
CA LEU A 51 -10.09 -6.34 -8.87
C LEU A 51 -10.94 -5.54 -7.87
N ALA A 52 -11.52 -4.41 -8.29
CA ALA A 52 -12.29 -3.56 -7.38
C ALA A 52 -13.57 -4.26 -6.86
N PRO A 53 -14.39 -4.93 -7.71
CA PRO A 53 -15.51 -5.75 -7.23
C PRO A 53 -15.10 -6.85 -6.26
N ALA A 54 -13.95 -7.50 -6.48
CA ALA A 54 -13.47 -8.54 -5.59
C ALA A 54 -13.01 -7.95 -4.25
N LEU A 55 -12.28 -6.84 -4.25
CA LEU A 55 -11.86 -6.16 -3.03
C LEU A 55 -13.06 -5.70 -2.18
N ALA A 56 -14.14 -5.25 -2.83
CA ALA A 56 -15.38 -4.86 -2.14
C ALA A 56 -16.00 -6.02 -1.33
N GLN A 57 -15.74 -7.27 -1.69
CA GLN A 57 -16.24 -8.45 -1.00
C GLN A 57 -15.30 -8.98 0.08
N VAL A 58 -14.08 -8.45 0.19
CA VAL A 58 -13.11 -8.91 1.20
C VAL A 58 -13.35 -8.18 2.52
N PRO A 59 -13.79 -8.88 3.58
CA PRO A 59 -13.96 -8.25 4.89
C PRO A 59 -12.64 -7.64 5.39
N GLY A 60 -12.68 -6.37 5.75
CA GLY A 60 -11.52 -5.67 6.27
C GLY A 60 -10.54 -5.15 5.21
N ALA A 61 -10.82 -5.33 3.92
CA ALA A 61 -10.07 -4.65 2.86
C ALA A 61 -10.38 -3.15 2.85
N PHE A 62 -9.35 -2.36 2.64
CA PHE A 62 -9.48 -0.93 2.39
C PHE A 62 -8.28 -0.43 1.57
N ALA A 63 -8.45 0.68 0.89
CA ALA A 63 -7.38 1.31 0.15
C ALA A 63 -7.41 2.82 0.30
N PHE A 64 -6.25 3.45 0.13
CA PHE A 64 -6.12 4.89 -0.02
C PHE A 64 -5.60 5.22 -1.41
N LEU A 65 -6.21 6.23 -2.02
CA LEU A 65 -5.77 6.82 -3.28
C LEU A 65 -5.13 8.17 -3.01
N ALA A 66 -3.97 8.39 -3.60
CA ALA A 66 -3.33 9.69 -3.66
C ALA A 66 -3.63 10.33 -5.01
N ARG A 67 -4.19 11.53 -5.00
CA ARG A 67 -4.44 12.33 -6.20
C ARG A 67 -3.65 13.63 -6.13
N LEU A 68 -3.09 14.03 -7.26
CA LEU A 68 -2.36 15.28 -7.41
C LEU A 68 -3.05 16.10 -8.52
N GLY A 69 -3.65 17.24 -8.15
CA GLY A 69 -4.47 18.01 -9.08
C GLY A 69 -5.66 17.21 -9.64
N GLY A 70 -6.22 16.29 -8.85
CA GLY A 70 -7.29 15.38 -9.24
C GLY A 70 -6.84 14.06 -9.89
N GLU A 71 -5.64 13.98 -10.43
CA GLU A 71 -5.11 12.80 -11.11
C GLU A 71 -4.60 11.74 -10.12
N PRO A 72 -4.92 10.45 -10.30
CA PRO A 72 -4.43 9.39 -9.43
C PRO A 72 -2.94 9.16 -9.65
N VAL A 73 -2.17 9.29 -8.57
CA VAL A 73 -0.70 9.19 -8.61
C VAL A 73 -0.12 8.19 -7.61
N GLY A 74 -0.93 7.69 -6.70
CA GLY A 74 -0.50 6.73 -5.70
C GLY A 74 -1.64 5.90 -5.15
N LEU A 75 -1.30 4.75 -4.63
CA LEU A 75 -2.22 3.77 -4.06
C LEU A 75 -1.58 3.10 -2.86
N ALA A 76 -2.39 2.80 -1.85
CA ALA A 76 -2.06 1.81 -0.83
C ALA A 76 -3.26 0.87 -0.64
N THR A 77 -3.02 -0.44 -0.70
CA THR A 77 -4.02 -1.48 -0.45
C THR A 77 -3.71 -2.18 0.86
N CYS A 78 -4.68 -2.27 1.75
CA CYS A 78 -4.51 -2.78 3.10
C CYS A 78 -5.61 -3.79 3.46
N PHE A 79 -5.27 -4.69 4.35
CA PHE A 79 -6.20 -5.68 4.90
C PHE A 79 -6.11 -5.71 6.42
N MET A 80 -7.26 -5.85 7.07
CA MET A 80 -7.32 -6.12 8.50
C MET A 80 -6.88 -7.56 8.78
N GLY A 81 -5.97 -7.70 9.69
CA GLY A 81 -5.57 -8.97 10.27
C GLY A 81 -5.76 -8.96 11.79
N PHE A 82 -5.26 -9.98 12.44
CA PHE A 82 -5.36 -10.12 13.88
C PHE A 82 -4.05 -10.66 14.48
N SER A 83 -3.57 -10.01 15.52
CA SER A 83 -2.44 -10.46 16.30
C SER A 83 -2.92 -11.36 17.44
N THR A 84 -2.68 -12.65 17.34
CA THR A 84 -3.03 -13.60 18.40
C THR A 84 -2.23 -13.36 19.70
N PHE A 85 -0.99 -12.90 19.59
CA PHE A 85 -0.16 -12.57 20.75
C PHE A 85 -0.61 -11.31 21.49
N ALA A 86 -1.20 -10.34 20.79
CA ALA A 86 -1.73 -9.13 21.40
C ALA A 86 -3.24 -9.18 21.64
N ALA A 87 -3.92 -10.20 21.11
CA ALA A 87 -5.39 -10.30 21.06
C ALA A 87 -6.04 -9.03 20.52
N ARG A 88 -5.44 -8.44 19.46
CA ARG A 88 -5.87 -7.16 18.89
C ARG A 88 -5.79 -7.19 17.36
N PRO A 89 -6.58 -6.34 16.67
CA PRO A 89 -6.45 -6.13 15.24
C PRO A 89 -5.03 -5.67 14.87
N LEU A 90 -4.64 -5.95 13.64
CA LEU A 90 -3.49 -5.34 12.97
C LEU A 90 -3.88 -4.94 11.55
N VAL A 91 -3.12 -4.05 10.94
CA VAL A 91 -3.25 -3.70 9.51
C VAL A 91 -2.05 -4.27 8.77
N GLY A 92 -2.32 -5.04 7.72
CA GLY A 92 -1.33 -5.47 6.75
C GLY A 92 -1.38 -4.59 5.51
N ILE A 93 -0.30 -3.91 5.18
CA ILE A 93 -0.16 -3.21 3.90
C ILE A 93 0.27 -4.24 2.86
N HIS A 94 -0.57 -4.44 1.84
CA HIS A 94 -0.28 -5.37 0.76
C HIS A 94 0.47 -4.69 -0.38
N ASP A 95 0.01 -3.51 -0.81
CA ASP A 95 0.66 -2.72 -1.85
C ASP A 95 0.79 -1.27 -1.42
N VAL A 96 1.93 -0.66 -1.73
CA VAL A 96 2.13 0.79 -1.73
C VAL A 96 2.85 1.18 -2.99
N SER A 97 2.24 2.01 -3.78
CA SER A 97 2.79 2.42 -5.06
C SER A 97 2.58 3.91 -5.34
N VAL A 98 3.57 4.50 -5.96
CA VAL A 98 3.50 5.85 -6.55
C VAL A 98 4.00 5.74 -7.99
N ILE A 99 3.23 6.27 -8.94
CA ILE A 99 3.60 6.22 -10.36
C ILE A 99 4.98 6.85 -10.58
N PRO A 100 5.81 6.33 -11.50
CA PRO A 100 7.23 6.68 -11.62
C PRO A 100 7.50 8.20 -11.69
N GLY A 101 6.77 8.94 -12.47
CA GLY A 101 6.95 10.40 -12.66
C GLY A 101 6.57 11.26 -11.45
N GLN A 102 5.97 10.69 -10.41
CA GLN A 102 5.51 11.41 -9.22
C GLN A 102 6.25 11.00 -7.94
N ARG A 103 7.22 10.10 -8.05
CA ARG A 103 8.03 9.64 -6.91
C ARG A 103 8.93 10.79 -6.38
N GLY A 104 9.26 10.72 -5.09
CA GLY A 104 10.13 11.72 -4.44
C GLY A 104 9.42 12.99 -3.97
N LYS A 105 8.09 13.08 -4.10
CA LYS A 105 7.27 14.23 -3.71
C LYS A 105 6.52 14.05 -2.38
N GLY A 106 6.91 13.08 -1.55
CA GLY A 106 6.27 12.85 -0.25
C GLY A 106 4.96 12.05 -0.31
N ILE A 107 4.48 11.65 -1.50
CA ILE A 107 3.18 10.98 -1.68
C ILE A 107 3.09 9.68 -0.87
N ALA A 108 4.13 8.85 -0.92
CA ALA A 108 4.14 7.61 -0.14
C ALA A 108 4.06 7.88 1.38
N ARG A 109 4.77 8.91 1.88
CA ARG A 109 4.66 9.31 3.30
C ARG A 109 3.24 9.71 3.68
N ALA A 110 2.55 10.44 2.81
CA ALA A 110 1.16 10.83 3.05
C ALA A 110 0.22 9.62 3.05
N LEU A 111 0.45 8.63 2.17
CA LEU A 111 -0.28 7.36 2.20
C LEU A 111 -0.05 6.60 3.51
N PHE A 112 1.21 6.49 3.96
CA PHE A 112 1.52 5.84 5.24
C PHE A 112 0.86 6.54 6.43
N ALA A 113 0.87 7.87 6.47
CA ALA A 113 0.20 8.62 7.53
C ALA A 113 -1.30 8.29 7.58
N ALA A 114 -1.99 8.27 6.43
CA ALA A 114 -3.40 7.91 6.36
C ALA A 114 -3.67 6.46 6.80
N ILE A 115 -2.79 5.50 6.42
CA ILE A 115 -2.90 4.12 6.86
C ILE A 115 -2.74 4.01 8.38
N GLU A 116 -1.75 4.68 8.94
CA GLU A 116 -1.47 4.63 10.38
C GLU A 116 -2.60 5.27 11.21
N ASP A 117 -3.21 6.35 10.71
CA ASP A 117 -4.35 6.97 11.34
C ASP A 117 -5.57 6.04 11.32
N GLU A 118 -5.89 5.45 10.17
CA GLU A 118 -6.94 4.43 10.05
C GLU A 118 -6.68 3.21 10.96
N ALA A 119 -5.41 2.77 11.05
CA ALA A 119 -5.03 1.67 11.93
C ALA A 119 -5.27 2.01 13.42
N ARG A 120 -4.95 3.24 13.83
CA ARG A 120 -5.21 3.73 15.21
C ARG A 120 -6.71 3.80 15.49
N GLU A 121 -7.50 4.33 14.57
CA GLU A 121 -8.96 4.41 14.69
C GLU A 121 -9.60 3.03 14.83
N ARG A 122 -9.07 2.02 14.14
CA ARG A 122 -9.52 0.62 14.25
C ARG A 122 -8.96 -0.12 15.47
N GLY A 123 -8.20 0.52 16.32
CA GLY A 123 -7.59 -0.10 17.50
C GLY A 123 -6.51 -1.13 17.17
N ALA A 124 -5.93 -1.07 15.98
CA ALA A 124 -4.85 -1.97 15.59
C ALA A 124 -3.61 -1.80 16.49
N CYS A 125 -2.98 -2.91 16.85
CA CYS A 125 -1.79 -2.88 17.71
C CYS A 125 -0.51 -2.62 16.90
N LYS A 126 -0.54 -2.83 15.58
CA LYS A 126 0.58 -2.60 14.67
C LYS A 126 0.13 -2.55 13.22
N VAL A 127 1.00 -1.98 12.39
CA VAL A 127 0.94 -2.07 10.92
C VAL A 127 2.10 -2.94 10.46
N THR A 128 1.85 -3.83 9.50
CA THR A 128 2.85 -4.73 8.93
C THR A 128 2.92 -4.56 7.41
N LEU A 129 4.06 -4.84 6.84
CA LEU A 129 4.28 -4.86 5.39
C LEU A 129 5.37 -5.85 5.03
N GLU A 130 5.42 -6.21 3.76
CA GLU A 130 6.49 -6.99 3.17
C GLU A 130 7.28 -6.12 2.19
N VAL A 131 8.58 -6.37 2.09
CA VAL A 131 9.45 -5.65 1.17
C VAL A 131 10.51 -6.57 0.62
N LEU A 132 10.74 -6.49 -0.70
CA LEU A 132 11.86 -7.21 -1.32
C LEU A 132 13.19 -6.70 -0.77
N SER A 133 14.10 -7.60 -0.40
CA SER A 133 15.40 -7.23 0.18
C SER A 133 16.22 -6.30 -0.71
N GLY A 134 16.06 -6.40 -2.04
CA GLY A 134 16.70 -5.53 -3.04
C GLY A 134 16.00 -4.19 -3.28
N ASN A 135 14.83 -3.95 -2.70
CA ASN A 135 14.13 -2.68 -2.84
C ASN A 135 14.64 -1.65 -1.82
N HIS A 136 15.88 -1.18 -2.03
CA HIS A 136 16.57 -0.26 -1.11
C HIS A 136 15.78 1.03 -0.89
N ARG A 137 15.20 1.60 -1.94
CA ARG A 137 14.41 2.83 -1.85
C ARG A 137 13.19 2.69 -0.92
N ALA A 138 12.44 1.61 -1.05
CA ALA A 138 11.30 1.35 -0.17
C ALA A 138 11.77 1.11 1.27
N LYS A 139 12.84 0.33 1.46
CA LYS A 139 13.43 0.07 2.79
C LYS A 139 13.87 1.34 3.49
N GLU A 140 14.54 2.27 2.78
CA GLU A 140 14.94 3.57 3.32
C GLU A 140 13.73 4.40 3.76
N LEU A 141 12.67 4.44 2.93
CA LEU A 141 11.43 5.11 3.30
C LEU A 141 10.81 4.48 4.55
N TYR A 142 10.66 3.17 4.57
CA TYR A 142 10.02 2.46 5.68
C TYR A 142 10.80 2.63 6.98
N ALA A 143 12.12 2.50 6.96
CA ALA A 143 12.98 2.77 8.10
C ALA A 143 12.82 4.20 8.62
N SER A 144 12.71 5.19 7.71
CA SER A 144 12.50 6.59 8.08
C SER A 144 11.12 6.87 8.70
N LEU A 145 10.17 5.95 8.54
CA LEU A 145 8.83 5.98 9.14
C LEU A 145 8.75 5.14 10.43
N GLY A 146 9.84 4.49 10.83
CA GLY A 146 9.90 3.68 12.04
C GLY A 146 9.57 2.20 11.83
N TYR A 147 9.44 1.74 10.58
CA TYR A 147 9.30 0.32 10.29
C TYR A 147 10.67 -0.35 10.33
N GLY A 148 10.72 -1.58 10.80
CA GLY A 148 11.94 -2.37 10.88
C GLY A 148 11.66 -3.87 10.73
N ASP A 149 12.73 -4.64 10.66
CA ASP A 149 12.64 -6.10 10.55
C ASP A 149 11.92 -6.69 11.78
N PHE A 150 11.04 -7.64 11.52
CA PHE A 150 10.44 -8.43 12.60
C PHE A 150 11.47 -9.44 13.14
N GLN A 151 11.86 -9.25 14.39
CA GLN A 151 12.75 -10.16 15.10
C GLN A 151 12.15 -10.49 16.46
N LEU A 152 12.12 -11.78 16.82
CA LEU A 152 11.76 -12.24 18.16
C LEU A 152 13.00 -12.34 19.04
N ASP A 153 14.00 -13.06 18.56
CA ASP A 153 15.29 -13.31 19.19
C ASP A 153 16.35 -13.26 18.07
N PRO A 154 17.48 -12.55 18.26
CA PRO A 154 18.57 -12.53 17.28
C PRO A 154 19.07 -13.91 16.88
N GLU A 155 19.08 -14.87 17.81
CA GLU A 155 19.51 -16.25 17.55
C GLU A 155 18.48 -17.07 16.74
N ALA A 156 17.20 -16.67 16.78
CA ALA A 156 16.13 -17.30 16.00
C ALA A 156 16.14 -16.87 14.52
N GLY A 157 16.89 -15.81 14.17
CA GLY A 157 16.98 -15.27 12.83
C GLY A 157 15.82 -14.30 12.48
N THR A 158 15.68 -13.98 11.19
CA THR A 158 14.67 -13.07 10.66
C THR A 158 13.49 -13.82 10.06
N ALA A 159 12.31 -13.21 10.11
CA ALA A 159 11.13 -13.77 9.45
C ALA A 159 11.32 -13.79 7.92
N LEU A 160 10.96 -14.91 7.30
CA LEU A 160 10.98 -15.09 5.86
C LEU A 160 9.56 -15.20 5.33
N PHE A 161 9.30 -14.65 4.13
CA PHE A 161 8.04 -14.82 3.43
C PHE A 161 8.12 -16.05 2.51
N TRP A 162 7.18 -16.97 2.68
CA TRP A 162 7.10 -18.20 1.89
C TRP A 162 5.74 -18.31 1.24
N GLN A 163 5.69 -18.80 0.01
CA GLN A 163 4.42 -19.00 -0.71
C GLN A 163 4.36 -20.40 -1.33
N LYS A 164 3.12 -20.92 -1.45
CA LYS A 164 2.79 -22.09 -2.24
C LYS A 164 1.60 -21.73 -3.14
N ARG A 165 1.76 -21.81 -4.44
CA ARG A 165 0.64 -21.63 -5.36
C ARG A 165 -0.33 -22.81 -5.25
N LEU A 166 -1.63 -22.50 -5.16
CA LEU A 166 -2.70 -23.48 -5.20
C LEU A 166 -3.29 -23.42 -6.62
N THR A 167 -3.22 -24.52 -7.34
CA THR A 167 -3.78 -24.65 -8.69
C THR A 167 -5.24 -25.02 -8.64
#